data_185061b4ff7f45c662c594dfa0e96341
#
_entry.id   185061b4ff7f45c662c594dfa0e96341
#
_cell.length_a   1.000
_cell.length_b   1.000
_cell.length_c   1.000
_cell.angle_alpha   90.00
_cell.angle_beta   90.00
_cell.angle_gamma   90.00
#
_symmetry.space_group_name_H-M   'P 1'
#
loop_
_entity.id
_entity.type
_entity.pdbx_description
1 polymer ?
#
loop_
_entity_poly.entity_id
_entity_poly.type
_entity_poly.pdbx_seq_one_letter_code
_entity_poly.pdbx_strand_id
1 'polypeptide(L)'
;MTAFLTVSALGKENVLGLLLPEKGISSKQDIDDAIEVANILGIEYKIIEISPVLASFSSAIPVFDSRAKTANGNLKARTRMCILYYHANIMGRMVVGTGNKTELLLGYFTKYGDGGVDIEPIGDLYKTQVRGLSKYMGIPARIIEKTPTAGLWPGQTDESELGVSYEVADQILTMLVDEKKNISEIKAKFPPEIVDKLAARISASGHKIMPPPAIEIGTNP
;
A
#
# COMPACT_ATOMS: atom_id res chain seq x y z
N MET A 1 10.48 4.03 4.18
CA MET A 1 10.04 4.44 5.55
C MET A 1 9.81 3.22 6.42
N THR A 2 8.87 2.34 6.11
CA THR A 2 8.55 1.17 6.97
C THR A 2 9.79 0.33 7.35
N ALA A 3 10.66 0.00 6.39
CA ALA A 3 11.89 -0.73 6.67
C ALA A 3 12.82 0.00 7.68
N PHE A 4 12.95 1.33 7.57
CA PHE A 4 13.73 2.14 8.52
C PHE A 4 13.15 2.07 9.93
N LEU A 5 11.83 2.20 10.08
CA LEU A 5 11.15 2.09 11.38
C LEU A 5 11.31 0.69 11.96
N THR A 6 11.12 -0.34 11.15
CA THR A 6 11.22 -1.75 11.58
C THR A 6 12.64 -2.07 12.05
N VAL A 7 13.67 -1.65 11.30
CA VAL A 7 15.07 -1.84 11.72
C VAL A 7 15.39 -1.05 12.99
N SER A 8 14.91 0.19 13.09
CA SER A 8 15.10 1.00 14.31
C SER A 8 14.49 0.36 15.55
N ALA A 9 13.35 -0.32 15.39
CA ALA A 9 12.64 -0.94 16.52
C ALA A 9 13.18 -2.34 16.88
N LEU A 10 13.58 -3.14 15.89
CA LEU A 10 13.84 -4.56 16.09
C LEU A 10 15.32 -4.96 15.89
N GLY A 11 16.15 -4.09 15.30
CA GLY A 11 17.49 -4.45 14.85
C GLY A 11 17.48 -5.08 13.45
N LYS A 12 18.55 -4.85 12.71
CA LYS A 12 18.69 -5.27 11.30
C LYS A 12 18.66 -6.79 11.10
N GLU A 13 19.14 -7.55 12.07
CA GLU A 13 19.20 -9.02 12.06
C GLU A 13 17.80 -9.67 12.11
N ASN A 14 16.80 -8.94 12.58
CA ASN A 14 15.43 -9.41 12.69
C ASN A 14 14.56 -9.00 11.49
N VAL A 15 15.12 -8.27 10.51
CA VAL A 15 14.40 -7.76 9.35
C VAL A 15 14.91 -8.42 8.08
N LEU A 16 13.98 -8.94 7.25
CA LEU A 16 14.25 -9.46 5.92
C LEU A 16 13.50 -8.64 4.88
N GLY A 17 14.20 -8.13 3.87
CA GLY A 17 13.60 -7.49 2.70
C GLY A 17 13.25 -8.50 1.62
N LEU A 18 11.99 -8.55 1.16
CA LEU A 18 11.60 -9.32 -0.02
C LEU A 18 11.30 -8.37 -1.17
N LEU A 19 12.14 -8.37 -2.19
CA LEU A 19 11.96 -7.61 -3.43
C LEU A 19 11.21 -8.51 -4.41
N LEU A 20 10.01 -8.13 -4.78
CA LEU A 20 9.09 -8.97 -5.56
C LEU A 20 8.79 -8.31 -6.93
N PRO A 21 9.80 -8.15 -7.80
CA PRO A 21 9.61 -7.49 -9.09
C PRO A 21 8.78 -8.33 -10.06
N GLU A 22 8.15 -7.65 -11.00
CA GLU A 22 7.51 -8.23 -12.18
C GLU A 22 8.27 -7.79 -13.43
N LYS A 23 8.69 -8.74 -14.27
CA LYS A 23 9.42 -8.45 -15.51
C LYS A 23 8.59 -7.57 -16.46
N GLY A 24 9.21 -6.50 -16.93
CA GLY A 24 8.57 -5.55 -17.84
C GLY A 24 7.65 -4.51 -17.19
N ILE A 25 7.40 -4.63 -15.88
CA ILE A 25 6.62 -3.64 -15.10
C ILE A 25 7.52 -2.94 -14.08
N SER A 26 8.20 -3.70 -13.21
CA SER A 26 9.14 -3.14 -12.25
C SER A 26 10.38 -2.62 -12.98
N SER A 27 10.68 -1.33 -12.84
CA SER A 27 11.84 -0.74 -13.48
C SER A 27 13.13 -1.22 -12.80
N LYS A 28 14.24 -1.17 -13.55
CA LYS A 28 15.57 -1.44 -12.96
C LYS A 28 15.85 -0.47 -11.81
N GLN A 29 15.47 0.80 -11.95
CA GLN A 29 15.66 1.83 -10.92
C GLN A 29 14.89 1.47 -9.62
N ASP A 30 13.67 0.92 -9.71
CA ASP A 30 12.91 0.52 -8.52
C ASP A 30 13.62 -0.60 -7.74
N ILE A 31 14.22 -1.54 -8.47
CA ILE A 31 14.97 -2.65 -7.88
C ILE A 31 16.27 -2.12 -7.26
N ASP A 32 17.01 -1.28 -7.98
CA ASP A 32 18.26 -0.68 -7.51
C ASP A 32 18.04 0.19 -6.25
N ASP A 33 16.96 0.99 -6.22
CA ASP A 33 16.54 1.80 -5.06
C ASP A 33 16.24 0.91 -3.84
N ALA A 34 15.53 -0.21 -4.04
CA ALA A 34 15.20 -1.13 -2.96
C ALA A 34 16.46 -1.86 -2.42
N ILE A 35 17.38 -2.26 -3.30
CA ILE A 35 18.67 -2.85 -2.91
C ILE A 35 19.50 -1.84 -2.12
N GLU A 36 19.54 -0.58 -2.56
CA GLU A 36 20.27 0.47 -1.85
C GLU A 36 19.71 0.69 -0.44
N VAL A 37 18.37 0.74 -0.30
CA VAL A 37 17.73 0.84 1.02
C VAL A 37 18.12 -0.35 1.90
N ALA A 38 18.10 -1.56 1.38
CA ALA A 38 18.52 -2.75 2.14
C ALA A 38 19.98 -2.66 2.58
N ASN A 39 20.87 -2.18 1.70
CA ASN A 39 22.29 -1.99 2.00
C ASN A 39 22.52 -0.87 3.05
N ILE A 40 21.81 0.26 2.95
CA ILE A 40 21.87 1.36 3.94
C ILE A 40 21.47 0.84 5.33
N LEU A 41 20.42 0.03 5.38
CA LEU A 41 19.92 -0.56 6.63
C LEU A 41 20.74 -1.75 7.11
N GLY A 42 21.59 -2.33 6.26
CA GLY A 42 22.38 -3.53 6.55
C GLY A 42 21.51 -4.77 6.77
N ILE A 43 20.33 -4.85 6.15
CA ILE A 43 19.42 -5.99 6.26
C ILE A 43 19.70 -7.03 5.16
N GLU A 44 19.40 -8.29 5.45
CA GLU A 44 19.31 -9.33 4.42
C GLU A 44 18.13 -9.01 3.48
N TYR A 45 18.31 -9.30 2.19
CA TYR A 45 17.20 -9.23 1.23
C TYR A 45 17.24 -10.40 0.24
N LYS A 46 16.06 -10.70 -0.33
CA LYS A 46 15.92 -11.68 -1.42
C LYS A 46 15.14 -11.06 -2.57
N ILE A 47 15.53 -11.41 -3.79
CA ILE A 47 14.81 -11.00 -5.00
C ILE A 47 14.07 -12.22 -5.54
N ILE A 48 12.75 -12.12 -5.67
CA ILE A 48 11.88 -13.19 -6.16
C ILE A 48 11.00 -12.61 -7.25
N GLU A 49 11.25 -12.96 -8.49
CA GLU A 49 10.45 -12.52 -9.62
C GLU A 49 9.09 -13.20 -9.63
N ILE A 50 8.01 -12.42 -9.69
CA ILE A 50 6.64 -12.95 -9.64
C ILE A 50 6.05 -13.37 -11.00
N SER A 51 6.69 -13.02 -12.13
CA SER A 51 6.17 -13.28 -13.47
C SER A 51 5.89 -14.76 -13.75
N PRO A 52 6.70 -15.75 -13.30
CA PRO A 52 6.38 -17.16 -13.51
C PRO A 52 5.10 -17.59 -12.80
N VAL A 53 4.84 -17.07 -11.59
CA VAL A 53 3.61 -17.34 -10.83
C VAL A 53 2.40 -16.74 -11.56
N LEU A 54 2.53 -15.50 -12.04
CA LEU A 54 1.46 -14.85 -12.80
C LEU A 54 1.15 -15.56 -14.11
N ALA A 55 2.17 -16.08 -14.81
CA ALA A 55 1.99 -16.90 -16.02
C ALA A 55 1.21 -18.18 -15.71
N SER A 56 1.48 -18.82 -14.56
CA SER A 56 0.74 -20.00 -14.12
C SER A 56 -0.74 -19.67 -13.84
N PHE A 57 -1.03 -18.54 -13.20
CA PHE A 57 -2.42 -18.09 -13.01
C PHE A 57 -3.12 -17.84 -14.33
N SER A 58 -2.47 -17.15 -15.29
CA SER A 58 -3.08 -16.87 -16.60
C SER A 58 -3.41 -18.13 -17.38
N SER A 59 -2.61 -19.17 -17.23
CA SER A 59 -2.84 -20.47 -17.88
C SER A 59 -3.93 -21.30 -17.17
N ALA A 60 -4.04 -21.15 -15.85
CA ALA A 60 -4.95 -21.97 -15.03
C ALA A 60 -6.37 -21.39 -14.92
N ILE A 61 -6.56 -20.10 -15.10
CA ILE A 61 -7.86 -19.44 -14.96
C ILE A 61 -8.60 -19.44 -16.30
N PRO A 62 -9.71 -20.18 -16.45
CA PRO A 62 -10.40 -20.30 -17.76
C PRO A 62 -10.93 -18.98 -18.31
N VAL A 63 -11.26 -18.02 -17.43
CA VAL A 63 -11.82 -16.70 -17.78
C VAL A 63 -10.79 -15.59 -17.69
N PHE A 64 -9.49 -15.90 -17.77
CA PHE A 64 -8.45 -14.90 -17.68
C PHE A 64 -8.53 -13.89 -18.84
N ASP A 65 -8.64 -12.59 -18.49
CA ASP A 65 -8.60 -11.49 -19.47
C ASP A 65 -7.41 -10.57 -19.17
N SER A 66 -6.42 -10.56 -20.07
CA SER A 66 -5.24 -9.68 -19.92
C SER A 66 -5.57 -8.18 -19.93
N ARG A 67 -6.75 -7.79 -20.42
CA ARG A 67 -7.22 -6.40 -20.46
C ARG A 67 -7.89 -5.94 -19.15
N ALA A 68 -8.21 -6.87 -18.25
CA ALA A 68 -8.87 -6.61 -16.98
C ALA A 68 -7.87 -6.00 -15.97
N LYS A 69 -7.48 -4.73 -16.16
CA LYS A 69 -6.41 -4.04 -15.40
C LYS A 69 -6.54 -4.21 -13.88
N THR A 70 -7.70 -3.90 -13.32
CA THR A 70 -7.93 -3.98 -11.87
C THR A 70 -7.83 -5.42 -11.34
N ALA A 71 -8.42 -6.39 -12.04
CA ALA A 71 -8.37 -7.79 -11.63
C ALA A 71 -6.92 -8.31 -11.66
N ASN A 72 -6.20 -8.02 -12.74
CA ASN A 72 -4.80 -8.41 -12.90
C ASN A 72 -3.89 -7.71 -11.88
N GLY A 73 -4.10 -6.41 -11.62
CA GLY A 73 -3.37 -5.67 -10.57
C GLY A 73 -3.59 -6.29 -9.19
N ASN A 74 -4.83 -6.58 -8.84
CA ASN A 74 -5.17 -7.25 -7.58
C ASN A 74 -4.55 -8.66 -7.47
N LEU A 75 -4.48 -9.40 -8.58
CA LEU A 75 -3.81 -10.70 -8.60
C LEU A 75 -2.31 -10.56 -8.30
N LYS A 76 -1.63 -9.56 -8.88
CA LYS A 76 -0.22 -9.27 -8.61
C LYS A 76 0.03 -8.93 -7.14
N ALA A 77 -0.79 -8.07 -6.55
CA ALA A 77 -0.68 -7.70 -5.14
C ALA A 77 -0.89 -8.92 -4.22
N ARG A 78 -1.88 -9.78 -4.51
CA ARG A 78 -2.13 -11.02 -3.75
C ARG A 78 -1.03 -12.06 -3.93
N THR A 79 -0.45 -12.17 -5.12
CA THR A 79 0.73 -13.03 -5.35
C THR A 79 1.89 -12.61 -4.46
N ARG A 80 2.17 -11.30 -4.35
CA ARG A 80 3.20 -10.78 -3.45
C ARG A 80 2.89 -11.12 -1.98
N MET A 81 1.65 -10.90 -1.55
CA MET A 81 1.20 -11.24 -0.19
C MET A 81 1.41 -12.73 0.12
N CYS A 82 1.03 -13.64 -0.78
CA CYS A 82 1.25 -15.07 -0.60
C CYS A 82 2.74 -15.42 -0.41
N ILE A 83 3.63 -14.80 -1.18
CA ILE A 83 5.08 -15.02 -1.06
C ILE A 83 5.62 -14.49 0.28
N LEU A 84 5.14 -13.30 0.70
CA LEU A 84 5.50 -12.71 1.99
C LEU A 84 5.10 -13.61 3.15
N TYR A 85 3.85 -14.06 3.19
CA TYR A 85 3.36 -14.94 4.25
C TYR A 85 3.99 -16.33 4.24
N TYR A 86 4.31 -16.86 3.06
CA TYR A 86 5.05 -18.13 2.98
C TYR A 86 6.42 -18.02 3.68
N HIS A 87 7.17 -16.94 3.44
CA HIS A 87 8.45 -16.69 4.10
C HIS A 87 8.26 -16.41 5.59
N ALA A 88 7.27 -15.59 5.95
CA ALA A 88 6.97 -15.28 7.34
C ALA A 88 6.67 -16.54 8.14
N ASN A 89 5.84 -17.44 7.63
CA ASN A 89 5.49 -18.69 8.29
C ASN A 89 6.70 -19.62 8.50
N ILE A 90 7.54 -19.80 7.47
CA ILE A 90 8.76 -20.64 7.60
C ILE A 90 9.74 -20.07 8.62
N MET A 91 9.85 -18.73 8.70
CA MET A 91 10.84 -18.07 9.53
C MET A 91 10.31 -17.66 10.91
N GLY A 92 9.03 -17.92 11.21
CA GLY A 92 8.40 -17.46 12.45
C GLY A 92 8.39 -15.94 12.58
N ARG A 93 8.15 -15.22 11.49
CA ARG A 93 8.16 -13.75 11.41
C ARG A 93 6.78 -13.19 11.07
N MET A 94 6.61 -11.89 11.25
CA MET A 94 5.43 -11.13 10.85
C MET A 94 5.65 -10.45 9.51
N VAL A 95 4.56 -10.23 8.77
CA VAL A 95 4.54 -9.40 7.57
C VAL A 95 4.27 -7.95 7.97
N VAL A 96 5.21 -7.07 7.67
CA VAL A 96 5.13 -5.64 7.97
C VAL A 96 4.61 -4.90 6.75
N GLY A 97 3.46 -4.26 6.88
CA GLY A 97 2.80 -3.50 5.84
C GLY A 97 3.42 -2.13 5.59
N THR A 98 3.05 -1.56 4.46
CA THR A 98 3.56 -0.26 3.99
C THR A 98 2.44 0.75 3.74
N GLY A 99 1.20 0.40 4.05
CA GLY A 99 0.04 1.27 3.94
C GLY A 99 0.14 2.46 4.90
N ASN A 100 -0.18 3.65 4.40
CA ASN A 100 -0.28 4.86 5.20
C ASN A 100 -1.76 5.24 5.40
N LYS A 101 -2.03 6.18 6.31
CA LYS A 101 -3.39 6.60 6.67
C LYS A 101 -4.21 7.07 5.47
N THR A 102 -3.60 7.83 4.55
CA THR A 102 -4.26 8.32 3.34
C THR A 102 -4.72 7.16 2.45
N GLU A 103 -3.84 6.20 2.20
CA GLU A 103 -4.12 5.02 1.38
C GLU A 103 -5.20 4.14 2.04
N LEU A 104 -5.10 3.91 3.34
CA LEU A 104 -6.08 3.12 4.10
C LEU A 104 -7.47 3.76 4.10
N LEU A 105 -7.57 5.07 4.38
CA LEU A 105 -8.85 5.80 4.38
C LEU A 105 -9.51 5.80 3.00
N LEU A 106 -8.72 6.01 1.93
CA LEU A 106 -9.23 6.04 0.56
C LEU A 106 -9.41 4.66 -0.06
N GLY A 107 -9.05 3.59 0.66
CA GLY A 107 -9.06 2.23 0.14
C GLY A 107 -8.15 2.04 -1.05
N TYR A 108 -7.08 2.83 -1.13
CA TYR A 108 -6.10 2.75 -2.21
C TYR A 108 -5.06 1.67 -1.93
N PHE A 109 -5.56 0.46 -1.83
CA PHE A 109 -4.80 -0.78 -1.65
C PHE A 109 -5.66 -1.98 -2.08
N THR A 110 -5.05 -3.12 -2.29
CA THR A 110 -5.74 -4.37 -2.58
C THR A 110 -6.04 -5.13 -1.29
N LYS A 111 -7.34 -5.34 -0.99
CA LYS A 111 -7.75 -6.20 0.13
C LYS A 111 -7.15 -7.60 -0.04
N TYR A 112 -6.48 -8.10 1.01
CA TYR A 112 -5.73 -9.37 0.99
C TYR A 112 -4.59 -9.40 -0.05
N GLY A 113 -4.09 -8.24 -0.45
CA GLY A 113 -2.87 -8.06 -1.20
C GLY A 113 -1.88 -7.27 -0.36
N ASP A 114 -1.56 -6.05 -0.76
CA ASP A 114 -0.76 -5.11 0.04
C ASP A 114 -1.44 -4.68 1.35
N GLY A 115 -2.77 -4.79 1.46
CA GLY A 115 -3.50 -4.65 2.73
C GLY A 115 -3.63 -5.96 3.53
N GLY A 116 -3.00 -7.06 3.11
CA GLY A 116 -2.94 -8.32 3.85
C GLY A 116 -1.62 -8.42 4.61
N VAL A 117 -1.56 -7.87 5.80
CA VAL A 117 -0.35 -7.74 6.62
C VAL A 117 -0.68 -7.91 8.10
N ASP A 118 0.34 -8.11 8.95
CA ASP A 118 0.16 -8.29 10.39
C ASP A 118 0.23 -6.97 11.16
N ILE A 119 0.99 -5.99 10.64
CA ILE A 119 1.16 -4.66 11.27
C ILE A 119 1.41 -3.59 10.21
N GLU A 120 0.88 -2.38 10.43
CA GLU A 120 1.05 -1.18 9.58
C GLU A 120 1.76 -0.06 10.37
N PRO A 121 3.10 -0.01 10.39
CA PRO A 121 3.85 0.95 11.20
C PRO A 121 3.60 2.43 10.86
N ILE A 122 3.13 2.71 9.65
CA ILE A 122 2.81 4.06 9.17
C ILE A 122 1.30 4.25 8.90
N GLY A 123 0.48 3.31 9.36
CA GLY A 123 -0.97 3.31 9.12
C GLY A 123 -1.74 4.49 9.73
N ASP A 124 -1.16 5.20 10.72
CA ASP A 124 -1.73 6.43 11.28
C ASP A 124 -1.06 7.72 10.78
N LEU A 125 -0.16 7.63 9.83
CA LEU A 125 0.51 8.78 9.21
C LEU A 125 -0.06 9.09 7.84
N TYR A 126 -0.45 10.33 7.60
CA TYR A 126 -0.78 10.81 6.25
C TYR A 126 0.43 10.76 5.32
N LYS A 127 0.21 10.68 4.01
CA LYS A 127 1.30 10.60 3.01
C LYS A 127 2.30 11.75 3.14
N THR A 128 1.83 12.95 3.38
CA THR A 128 2.67 14.14 3.60
C THR A 128 3.51 14.02 4.88
N GLN A 129 2.95 13.46 5.95
CA GLN A 129 3.67 13.18 7.18
C GLN A 129 4.73 12.09 6.99
N VAL A 130 4.42 11.04 6.20
CA VAL A 130 5.40 10.01 5.83
C VAL A 130 6.58 10.63 5.09
N ARG A 131 6.35 11.56 4.16
CA ARG A 131 7.43 12.30 3.46
C ARG A 131 8.28 13.13 4.45
N GLY A 132 7.64 13.81 5.40
CA GLY A 132 8.33 14.59 6.45
C GLY A 132 9.19 13.70 7.34
N LEU A 133 8.63 12.60 7.84
CA LEU A 133 9.35 11.63 8.66
C LEU A 133 10.50 10.96 7.88
N SER A 134 10.32 10.71 6.58
CA SER A 134 11.36 10.17 5.71
C SER A 134 12.58 11.09 5.63
N LYS A 135 12.35 12.39 5.51
CA LYS A 135 13.44 13.39 5.54
C LYS A 135 14.16 13.39 6.89
N TYR A 136 13.41 13.36 7.98
CA TYR A 136 13.98 13.33 9.34
C TYR A 136 14.85 12.07 9.57
N MET A 137 14.44 10.92 9.06
CA MET A 137 15.18 9.66 9.19
C MET A 137 16.34 9.52 8.18
N GLY A 138 16.61 10.52 7.36
CA GLY A 138 17.74 10.50 6.41
C GLY A 138 17.57 9.56 5.23
N ILE A 139 16.34 9.25 4.83
CA ILE A 139 16.09 8.46 3.61
C ILE A 139 16.58 9.28 2.41
N PRO A 140 17.24 8.66 1.41
CA PRO A 140 17.75 9.37 0.25
C PRO A 140 16.67 10.20 -0.46
N ALA A 141 16.97 11.47 -0.76
CA ALA A 141 16.02 12.43 -1.34
C ALA A 141 15.34 11.88 -2.60
N ARG A 142 16.08 11.22 -3.50
CA ARG A 142 15.53 10.64 -4.72
C ARG A 142 14.42 9.58 -4.47
N ILE A 143 14.46 8.88 -3.31
CA ILE A 143 13.42 7.92 -2.92
C ILE A 143 12.19 8.65 -2.37
N ILE A 144 12.41 9.75 -1.61
CA ILE A 144 11.32 10.56 -1.05
C ILE A 144 10.57 11.30 -2.15
N GLU A 145 11.29 11.81 -3.16
CA GLU A 145 10.77 12.62 -4.26
C GLU A 145 10.20 11.79 -5.42
N LYS A 146 10.41 10.47 -5.37
CA LYS A 146 9.89 9.57 -6.39
C LYS A 146 8.36 9.67 -6.48
N THR A 147 7.84 9.76 -7.70
CA THR A 147 6.38 9.79 -7.93
C THR A 147 5.73 8.54 -7.35
N PRO A 148 4.74 8.68 -6.45
CA PRO A 148 4.04 7.56 -5.88
C PRO A 148 3.29 6.75 -6.94
N THR A 149 3.47 5.44 -6.92
CA THR A 149 2.78 4.51 -7.82
C THR A 149 2.62 3.14 -7.17
N ALA A 150 1.50 2.50 -7.42
CA ALA A 150 1.28 1.11 -7.05
C ALA A 150 2.10 0.13 -7.93
N GLY A 151 2.63 0.58 -9.08
CA GLY A 151 3.50 -0.21 -9.96
C GLY A 151 2.86 -1.49 -10.50
N LEU A 152 1.55 -1.48 -10.77
CA LEU A 152 0.79 -2.64 -11.24
C LEU A 152 0.68 -2.69 -12.77
N TRP A 153 0.85 -1.55 -13.44
CA TRP A 153 0.91 -1.40 -14.90
C TRP A 153 1.75 -0.19 -15.31
N PRO A 154 2.23 -0.16 -16.56
CA PRO A 154 3.05 0.96 -17.04
C PRO A 154 2.34 2.31 -16.96
N GLY A 155 3.04 3.34 -16.50
CA GLY A 155 2.53 4.72 -16.43
C GLY A 155 1.50 4.98 -15.33
N GLN A 156 1.28 4.05 -14.42
CA GLN A 156 0.42 4.24 -13.26
C GLN A 156 1.03 5.29 -12.31
N THR A 157 0.20 6.22 -11.83
CA THR A 157 0.53 7.09 -10.70
C THR A 157 -0.66 7.19 -9.76
N ASP A 158 -0.38 7.25 -8.47
CA ASP A 158 -1.43 7.31 -7.44
C ASP A 158 -2.32 8.55 -7.63
N GLU A 159 -1.72 9.72 -7.83
CA GLU A 159 -2.45 10.98 -7.96
C GLU A 159 -3.33 11.03 -9.21
N SER A 160 -2.92 10.37 -10.31
CA SER A 160 -3.78 10.27 -11.50
C SER A 160 -5.04 9.43 -11.25
N GLU A 161 -4.92 8.39 -10.43
CA GLU A 161 -6.06 7.51 -10.09
C GLU A 161 -6.95 8.10 -8.99
N LEU A 162 -6.32 8.79 -8.03
CA LEU A 162 -7.05 9.53 -7.00
C LEU A 162 -7.72 10.77 -7.60
N GLY A 163 -7.11 11.38 -8.64
CA GLY A 163 -7.58 12.62 -9.27
C GLY A 163 -7.35 13.85 -8.39
N VAL A 164 -6.40 13.77 -7.47
CA VAL A 164 -6.03 14.83 -6.54
C VAL A 164 -4.61 14.58 -6.03
N SER A 165 -3.85 15.63 -5.72
CA SER A 165 -2.54 15.48 -5.09
C SER A 165 -2.66 15.03 -3.64
N TYR A 166 -1.62 14.38 -3.12
CA TYR A 166 -1.60 13.95 -1.71
C TYR A 166 -1.65 15.12 -0.75
N GLU A 167 -1.07 16.28 -1.10
CA GLU A 167 -1.11 17.48 -0.28
C GLU A 167 -2.54 17.98 -0.07
N VAL A 168 -3.38 17.95 -1.09
CA VAL A 168 -4.79 18.34 -0.98
C VAL A 168 -5.63 17.25 -0.32
N ALA A 169 -5.39 15.99 -0.70
CA ALA A 169 -6.11 14.86 -0.12
C ALA A 169 -5.92 14.80 1.40
N ASP A 170 -4.69 14.90 1.90
CA ASP A 170 -4.38 14.82 3.33
C ASP A 170 -5.04 15.96 4.12
N GLN A 171 -5.08 17.18 3.58
CA GLN A 171 -5.79 18.31 4.23
C GLN A 171 -7.29 18.04 4.35
N ILE A 172 -7.92 17.56 3.28
CA ILE A 172 -9.36 17.23 3.29
C ILE A 172 -9.63 16.09 4.28
N LEU A 173 -8.81 15.04 4.26
CA LEU A 173 -8.95 13.89 5.14
C LEU A 173 -8.76 14.25 6.61
N THR A 174 -7.78 15.10 6.93
CA THR A 174 -7.57 15.63 8.30
C THR A 174 -8.83 16.35 8.79
N MET A 175 -9.38 17.25 7.97
CA MET A 175 -10.60 17.99 8.33
C MET A 175 -11.81 17.04 8.49
N LEU A 176 -11.95 16.05 7.61
CA LEU A 176 -13.09 15.15 7.58
C LEU A 176 -13.04 14.09 8.69
N VAL A 177 -11.87 13.48 8.92
CA VAL A 177 -11.73 12.29 9.77
C VAL A 177 -11.24 12.67 11.18
N ASP A 178 -10.20 13.49 11.29
CA ASP A 178 -9.58 13.82 12.58
C ASP A 178 -10.33 15.00 13.26
N GLU A 179 -10.57 16.08 12.51
CA GLU A 179 -11.27 17.26 13.02
C GLU A 179 -12.81 17.12 12.99
N LYS A 180 -13.35 16.10 12.32
CA LYS A 180 -14.79 15.80 12.19
C LYS A 180 -15.63 16.99 11.72
N LYS A 181 -15.07 17.82 10.82
CA LYS A 181 -15.75 18.98 10.26
C LYS A 181 -16.88 18.56 9.32
N ASN A 182 -17.90 19.42 9.23
CA ASN A 182 -18.98 19.22 8.29
C ASN A 182 -18.49 19.33 6.83
N ILE A 183 -19.04 18.51 5.94
CA ILE A 183 -18.69 18.52 4.52
C ILE A 183 -18.86 19.92 3.89
N SER A 184 -19.89 20.69 4.31
CA SER A 184 -20.12 22.05 3.83
C SER A 184 -18.97 23.02 4.18
N GLU A 185 -18.38 22.88 5.36
CA GLU A 185 -17.24 23.70 5.78
C GLU A 185 -15.98 23.37 4.97
N ILE A 186 -15.80 22.08 4.63
CA ILE A 186 -14.68 21.61 3.82
C ILE A 186 -14.83 22.10 2.37
N LYS A 187 -16.06 22.01 1.82
CA LYS A 187 -16.39 22.52 0.47
C LYS A 187 -16.24 24.04 0.32
N ALA A 188 -16.28 24.78 1.42
CA ALA A 188 -15.99 26.21 1.40
C ALA A 188 -14.49 26.53 1.17
N LYS A 189 -13.60 25.52 1.36
CA LYS A 189 -12.12 25.67 1.24
C LYS A 189 -11.53 24.92 0.07
N PHE A 190 -12.18 23.85 -0.38
CA PHE A 190 -11.71 22.97 -1.45
C PHE A 190 -12.78 22.76 -2.50
N PRO A 191 -12.43 22.41 -3.75
CA PRO A 191 -13.38 22.11 -4.81
C PRO A 191 -14.41 21.06 -4.36
N PRO A 192 -15.70 21.36 -4.43
CA PRO A 192 -16.76 20.48 -3.92
C PRO A 192 -16.71 19.06 -4.49
N GLU A 193 -16.40 18.92 -5.77
CA GLU A 193 -16.29 17.65 -6.47
C GLU A 193 -15.15 16.76 -5.92
N ILE A 194 -14.05 17.36 -5.49
CA ILE A 194 -12.94 16.63 -4.87
C ILE A 194 -13.35 16.14 -3.47
N VAL A 195 -13.98 17.00 -2.67
CA VAL A 195 -14.46 16.65 -1.33
C VAL A 195 -15.47 15.50 -1.41
N ASP A 196 -16.45 15.58 -2.32
CA ASP A 196 -17.45 14.54 -2.51
C ASP A 196 -16.82 13.22 -2.96
N LYS A 197 -15.86 13.28 -3.88
CA LYS A 197 -15.13 12.10 -4.36
C LYS A 197 -14.38 11.40 -3.23
N LEU A 198 -13.65 12.14 -2.40
CA LEU A 198 -12.90 11.55 -1.29
C LEU A 198 -13.83 10.98 -0.22
N ALA A 199 -14.91 11.70 0.15
CA ALA A 199 -15.91 11.22 1.09
C ALA A 199 -16.59 9.92 0.61
N ALA A 200 -16.95 9.85 -0.67
CA ALA A 200 -17.50 8.64 -1.28
C ALA A 200 -16.50 7.47 -1.26
N ARG A 201 -15.22 7.72 -1.50
CA ARG A 201 -14.18 6.68 -1.41
C ARG A 201 -14.04 6.12 -0.01
N ILE A 202 -14.01 6.97 1.01
CA ILE A 202 -13.96 6.52 2.42
C ILE A 202 -15.13 5.59 2.71
N SER A 203 -16.34 6.02 2.38
CA SER A 203 -17.55 5.21 2.60
C SER A 203 -17.51 3.86 1.88
N ALA A 204 -17.06 3.85 0.62
CA ALA A 204 -16.97 2.62 -0.18
C ALA A 204 -15.85 1.68 0.27
N SER A 205 -14.83 2.18 0.98
CA SER A 205 -13.61 1.45 1.29
C SER A 205 -13.61 0.75 2.65
N GLY A 206 -14.57 1.07 3.52
CA GLY A 206 -14.62 0.54 4.89
C GLY A 206 -14.52 -0.97 4.98
N HIS A 207 -15.11 -1.69 4.02
CA HIS A 207 -15.00 -3.16 3.97
C HIS A 207 -13.58 -3.70 3.77
N LYS A 208 -12.64 -2.87 3.30
CA LYS A 208 -11.26 -3.30 3.04
C LYS A 208 -10.42 -3.38 4.30
N ILE A 209 -10.68 -2.48 5.26
CA ILE A 209 -9.96 -2.37 6.55
C ILE A 209 -10.63 -3.16 7.69
N MET A 210 -11.82 -3.68 7.43
CA MET A 210 -12.55 -4.48 8.42
C MET A 210 -12.39 -5.97 8.14
N PRO A 211 -12.31 -6.83 9.18
CA PRO A 211 -12.43 -8.27 9.00
C PRO A 211 -13.80 -8.60 8.38
N PRO A 212 -13.95 -9.77 7.73
CA PRO A 212 -15.27 -10.20 7.26
C PRO A 212 -16.27 -10.21 8.41
N PRO A 213 -17.45 -9.54 8.28
CA PRO A 213 -18.45 -9.57 9.33
C PRO A 213 -18.99 -10.99 9.52
N ALA A 214 -19.02 -11.46 10.77
CA ALA A 214 -19.75 -12.66 11.11
C ALA A 214 -21.25 -12.33 11.17
N ILE A 215 -22.07 -13.19 10.58
CA ILE A 215 -23.53 -13.08 10.69
C ILE A 215 -23.92 -13.65 12.04
N GLU A 216 -24.47 -12.81 12.93
CA GLU A 216 -25.04 -13.25 14.18
C GLU A 216 -26.39 -13.92 13.89
N ILE A 217 -26.45 -15.22 14.09
CA ILE A 217 -27.72 -15.94 14.08
C ILE A 217 -28.33 -15.74 15.47
N GLY A 218 -29.28 -14.80 15.57
CA GLY A 218 -30.00 -14.58 16.80
C GLY A 218 -30.64 -15.90 17.28
N THR A 219 -30.22 -16.39 18.43
CA THR A 219 -30.98 -17.37 19.16
C THR A 219 -32.18 -16.61 19.75
N ASN A 220 -33.28 -16.59 19.02
CA ASN A 220 -34.57 -16.27 19.64
C ASN A 220 -34.80 -17.35 20.70
N PRO A 221 -35.03 -16.98 21.98
CA PRO A 221 -35.38 -17.91 23.02
C PRO A 221 -36.73 -18.58 22.75
#